data_ef3a3efc2b9af2ce44469cb36b4ef676
#
_entry.id   ef3a3efc2b9af2ce44469cb36b4ef676
#
_cell.length_a   1.000
_cell.length_b   1.000
_cell.length_c   1.000
_cell.angle_alpha   90.00
_cell.angle_beta   90.00
_cell.angle_gamma   90.00
#
_symmetry.space_group_name_H-M   'P 1'
#
loop_
_entity.id
_entity.type
_entity.pdbx_description
1 polymer ?
#
loop_
_entity_poly.entity_id
_entity_poly.type
_entity_poly.pdbx_seq_one_letter_code
_entity_poly.pdbx_strand_id
1 'polypeptide(L)'
;MTEAYRTNPALRICVDRLHQGAIEGRVFSSRLTAPLVFTDWSNLVLRLERIFDQQKLPQAFQGARTFLYDVHGMENIASGDTAAGMSMELVRAQYGQLSTFDMVVVTRRYSSWQGWVDWLDGSVRQPFTGVLELLHIMEEKVRSLE
;
A
#
# COMPACT_ATOMS: atom_id res chain seq x y z
N MET A 1 -17.38 -4.00 -8.26
CA MET A 1 -15.97 -3.60 -8.12
C MET A 1 -15.72 -2.38 -8.97
N THR A 2 -15.09 -1.40 -8.41
CA THR A 2 -14.84 -0.16 -9.11
C THR A 2 -13.67 -0.29 -10.07
N GLU A 3 -13.58 0.66 -10.96
CA GLU A 3 -12.46 0.74 -11.88
C GLU A 3 -11.14 0.85 -11.12
N ALA A 4 -11.11 1.67 -10.08
CA ALA A 4 -9.91 1.86 -9.29
C ALA A 4 -9.46 0.57 -8.63
N TYR A 5 -10.40 -0.24 -8.23
CA TYR A 5 -10.06 -1.51 -7.60
C TYR A 5 -9.43 -2.48 -8.60
N ARG A 6 -9.84 -2.39 -9.85
CA ARG A 6 -9.29 -3.27 -10.87
C ARG A 6 -7.91 -2.84 -11.30
N THR A 7 -7.70 -1.53 -11.45
CA THR A 7 -6.41 -1.01 -11.88
C THR A 7 -5.44 -0.79 -10.74
N ASN A 8 -5.97 -0.58 -9.52
CA ASN A 8 -5.15 -0.36 -8.34
C ASN A 8 -5.60 -1.32 -7.26
N PRO A 9 -5.16 -2.57 -7.35
CA PRO A 9 -5.60 -3.56 -6.37
C PRO A 9 -5.19 -3.18 -4.97
N ALA A 10 -5.99 -3.62 -4.02
CA ALA A 10 -5.75 -3.31 -2.63
C ALA A 10 -4.44 -3.89 -2.14
N LEU A 11 -3.84 -3.15 -1.23
CA LEU A 11 -2.68 -3.62 -0.50
C LEU A 11 -3.19 -4.17 0.82
N ARG A 12 -3.00 -5.47 1.04
CA ARG A 12 -3.37 -6.09 2.31
C ARG A 12 -2.24 -5.87 3.29
N ILE A 13 -2.48 -5.03 4.28
CA ILE A 13 -1.46 -4.65 5.23
C ILE A 13 -1.70 -5.39 6.53
N CYS A 14 -0.73 -6.19 6.91
CA CYS A 14 -0.79 -7.03 8.10
C CYS A 14 0.18 -6.47 9.13
N VAL A 15 -0.37 -5.95 10.22
CA VAL A 15 0.44 -5.42 11.30
C VAL A 15 0.68 -6.55 12.30
N ASP A 16 1.93 -6.93 12.48
CA ASP A 16 2.28 -8.06 13.32
C ASP A 16 2.79 -7.65 14.68
N ARG A 17 3.47 -6.52 14.75
CA ARG A 17 4.10 -6.08 15.99
C ARG A 17 4.03 -4.59 16.15
N LEU A 18 4.01 -4.17 17.40
CA LEU A 18 4.11 -2.77 17.76
C LEU A 18 5.34 -2.64 18.65
N HIS A 19 6.30 -1.83 18.21
CA HIS A 19 7.56 -1.69 18.93
C HIS A 19 7.87 -0.22 19.09
N GLN A 20 7.74 0.29 20.31
CA GLN A 20 8.04 1.68 20.63
C GLN A 20 7.29 2.64 19.72
N GLY A 21 6.02 2.36 19.48
CA GLY A 21 5.18 3.22 18.66
C GLY A 21 5.32 2.99 17.16
N ALA A 22 6.22 2.13 16.74
CA ALA A 22 6.39 1.81 15.32
C ALA A 22 5.70 0.49 15.01
N ILE A 23 5.05 0.44 13.85
CA ILE A 23 4.39 -0.80 13.43
C ILE A 23 5.31 -1.57 12.50
N GLU A 24 5.33 -2.88 12.69
CA GLU A 24 6.06 -3.79 11.82
C GLU A 24 5.08 -4.79 11.24
N GLY A 25 5.31 -5.18 10.02
CA GLY A 25 4.43 -6.14 9.41
C GLY A 25 4.78 -6.49 8.00
N ARG A 26 3.78 -6.91 7.27
CA ARG A 26 3.94 -7.42 5.91
C ARG A 26 2.84 -6.85 5.03
N VAL A 27 3.17 -6.69 3.75
CA VAL A 27 2.19 -6.25 2.76
C VAL A 27 2.05 -7.35 1.72
N PHE A 28 0.81 -7.67 1.40
CA PHE A 28 0.47 -8.64 0.36
C PHE A 28 -0.39 -7.94 -0.67
N SER A 29 -0.15 -8.22 -1.93
CA SER A 29 -0.94 -7.63 -3.00
C SER A 29 -0.67 -8.39 -4.28
N SER A 30 -1.65 -8.38 -5.19
CA SER A 30 -1.43 -8.93 -6.50
C SER A 30 -0.41 -8.12 -7.30
N ARG A 31 -0.03 -6.95 -6.80
CA ARG A 31 1.02 -6.13 -7.40
C ARG A 31 2.42 -6.64 -7.04
N LEU A 32 2.51 -7.53 -6.08
CA LEU A 32 3.79 -8.02 -5.57
C LEU A 32 3.93 -9.49 -5.88
N THR A 33 5.17 -9.92 -6.13
CA THR A 33 5.46 -11.33 -6.34
C THR A 33 5.78 -12.04 -5.03
N ALA A 34 6.12 -11.27 -4.00
CA ALA A 34 6.42 -11.79 -2.67
C ALA A 34 6.01 -10.74 -1.65
N PRO A 35 5.79 -11.15 -0.39
CA PRO A 35 5.40 -10.18 0.64
C PRO A 35 6.48 -9.14 0.83
N LEU A 36 6.05 -7.92 1.12
CA LEU A 36 6.93 -6.82 1.40
C LEU A 36 6.93 -6.60 2.91
N VAL A 37 8.11 -6.73 3.53
CA VAL A 37 8.23 -6.58 4.97
C VAL A 37 8.59 -5.15 5.29
N PHE A 38 7.92 -4.57 6.28
CA PHE A 38 8.22 -3.20 6.70
C PHE A 38 8.47 -3.16 8.20
N THR A 39 9.30 -2.22 8.62
CA THR A 39 9.70 -2.08 10.00
C THR A 39 9.19 -0.83 10.67
N ASP A 40 8.62 0.09 9.91
CA ASP A 40 7.91 1.25 10.44
C ASP A 40 7.11 1.84 9.30
N TRP A 41 6.27 2.82 9.64
CA TRP A 41 5.35 3.37 8.66
C TRP A 41 6.06 4.15 7.56
N SER A 42 7.09 4.92 7.94
CA SER A 42 7.83 5.69 6.95
C SER A 42 8.53 4.79 5.94
N ASN A 43 9.12 3.71 6.43
CA ASN A 43 9.76 2.72 5.57
C ASN A 43 8.74 2.16 4.57
N LEU A 44 7.55 1.83 5.07
CA LEU A 44 6.51 1.29 4.21
C LEU A 44 6.11 2.28 3.11
N VAL A 45 5.86 3.54 3.51
CA VAL A 45 5.42 4.54 2.55
C VAL A 45 6.46 4.74 1.45
N LEU A 46 7.72 4.83 1.83
CA LEU A 46 8.77 5.04 0.85
C LEU A 46 8.91 3.87 -0.11
N ARG A 47 8.79 2.67 0.40
CA ARG A 47 8.91 1.49 -0.46
C ARG A 47 7.71 1.37 -1.41
N LEU A 48 6.52 1.69 -0.92
CA LEU A 48 5.34 1.66 -1.76
C LEU A 48 5.40 2.74 -2.84
N GLU A 49 5.90 3.91 -2.50
CA GLU A 49 6.04 4.97 -3.48
C GLU A 49 6.95 4.53 -4.63
N ARG A 50 8.03 3.86 -4.30
CA ARG A 50 8.94 3.34 -5.33
C ARG A 50 8.24 2.32 -6.23
N ILE A 51 7.44 1.45 -5.62
CA ILE A 51 6.72 0.45 -6.39
C ILE A 51 5.70 1.11 -7.31
N PHE A 52 4.96 2.09 -6.80
CA PHE A 52 4.00 2.81 -7.61
C PHE A 52 4.69 3.49 -8.80
N ASP A 53 5.86 4.06 -8.57
CA ASP A 53 6.60 4.71 -9.64
C ASP A 53 7.02 3.70 -10.71
N GLN A 54 7.49 2.55 -10.28
CA GLN A 54 7.96 1.54 -11.22
C GLN A 54 6.82 0.94 -12.01
N GLN A 55 5.69 0.72 -11.37
CA GLN A 55 4.52 0.16 -12.03
C GLN A 55 3.66 1.21 -12.70
N LYS A 56 3.87 2.49 -12.36
CA LYS A 56 3.08 3.61 -12.86
C LYS A 56 1.60 3.45 -12.54
N LEU A 57 1.31 2.85 -11.40
CA LEU A 57 -0.04 2.64 -10.92
C LEU A 57 -0.08 2.87 -9.41
N PRO A 58 -0.79 3.88 -8.95
CA PRO A 58 -1.43 4.91 -9.77
C PRO A 58 -0.39 5.86 -10.35
N GLN A 59 -0.72 6.41 -11.50
CA GLN A 59 0.19 7.31 -12.19
C GLN A 59 0.30 8.62 -11.42
N ALA A 60 1.50 9.17 -11.41
CA ALA A 60 1.71 10.47 -10.78
C ALA A 60 1.25 11.57 -11.72
N PHE A 61 0.52 12.54 -11.18
CA PHE A 61 -0.04 13.63 -11.97
C PHE A 61 0.61 14.95 -11.60
N GLN A 62 1.88 15.05 -11.80
CA GLN A 62 2.58 16.27 -11.47
C GLN A 62 3.23 16.91 -12.65
N GLY A 63 2.97 16.38 -13.82
CA GLY A 63 3.64 16.87 -14.99
C GLY A 63 5.10 16.50 -15.05
N ALA A 64 5.54 15.64 -14.15
CA ALA A 64 6.92 15.23 -14.17
C ALA A 64 7.20 14.37 -15.37
N ARG A 65 8.44 14.35 -15.77
CA ARG A 65 8.86 13.47 -16.84
C ARG A 65 8.85 12.05 -16.37
N THR A 66 8.32 11.19 -17.18
CA THR A 66 8.25 9.79 -16.81
C THR A 66 9.15 8.92 -17.65
N PHE A 67 9.72 9.47 -18.71
CA PHE A 67 10.49 8.65 -19.61
C PHE A 67 11.85 8.23 -19.05
N LEU A 68 12.20 8.77 -17.92
CA LEU A 68 13.46 8.43 -17.30
C LEU A 68 13.34 7.41 -16.21
N TYR A 69 12.24 6.75 -16.14
CA TYR A 69 12.07 5.76 -15.10
C TYR A 69 13.12 4.71 -15.21
N ASP A 70 13.80 4.54 -14.14
CA ASP A 70 14.84 3.57 -14.00
C ASP A 70 14.22 2.35 -13.37
N VAL A 71 14.43 1.21 -13.97
CA VAL A 71 13.87 -0.02 -13.43
C VAL A 71 14.82 -0.73 -12.50
N HIS A 72 15.93 -0.09 -12.19
CA HIS A 72 16.87 -0.67 -11.23
C HIS A 72 16.23 -0.72 -9.87
N GLY A 73 16.56 -1.72 -9.10
CA GLY A 73 16.07 -1.83 -7.77
C GLY A 73 14.66 -2.34 -7.65
N MET A 74 14.11 -2.81 -8.72
CA MET A 74 12.81 -3.47 -8.64
C MET A 74 12.92 -4.70 -7.78
N GLU A 75 12.02 -4.82 -6.84
CA GLU A 75 12.02 -5.98 -5.96
C GLU A 75 10.58 -6.34 -5.64
N ASN A 76 10.28 -7.62 -5.71
CA ASN A 76 8.98 -8.15 -5.31
C ASN A 76 7.80 -7.51 -6.02
N ILE A 77 7.99 -7.00 -7.23
CA ILE A 77 6.87 -6.41 -7.94
C ILE A 77 6.52 -7.23 -9.17
N ALA A 78 5.22 -7.29 -9.43
CA ALA A 78 4.72 -7.93 -10.62
C ALA A 78 4.91 -6.99 -11.80
N SER A 79 5.44 -7.48 -12.90
CA SER A 79 5.72 -6.63 -14.03
C SER A 79 4.92 -7.08 -15.23
N GLY A 80 3.89 -6.33 -15.51
CA GLY A 80 3.12 -6.49 -16.73
C GLY A 80 2.68 -7.91 -16.98
N ASP A 81 3.01 -8.40 -18.13
CA ASP A 81 2.51 -9.70 -18.59
C ASP A 81 3.41 -10.86 -18.25
N THR A 82 4.59 -10.60 -17.75
CA THR A 82 5.59 -11.65 -17.62
C THR A 82 5.63 -12.28 -16.24
N ALA A 83 5.31 -11.53 -15.22
CA ALA A 83 5.37 -12.05 -13.85
C ALA A 83 4.04 -11.84 -13.18
N ALA A 84 3.45 -12.93 -12.77
CA ALA A 84 2.20 -12.86 -12.04
C ALA A 84 2.47 -12.47 -10.61
N GLY A 85 1.68 -11.54 -10.09
CA GLY A 85 1.71 -11.23 -8.68
C GLY A 85 1.03 -12.32 -7.89
N MET A 86 0.95 -12.12 -6.59
CA MET A 86 0.25 -13.06 -5.72
C MET A 86 -1.22 -13.07 -6.08
N SER A 87 -1.84 -14.25 -5.99
CA SER A 87 -3.27 -14.36 -6.29
C SER A 87 -4.08 -13.60 -5.24
N MET A 88 -5.23 -13.10 -5.65
CA MET A 88 -6.11 -12.40 -4.71
C MET A 88 -6.59 -13.31 -3.61
N GLU A 89 -6.74 -14.58 -3.91
CA GLU A 89 -7.15 -15.56 -2.92
C GLU A 89 -6.10 -15.66 -1.81
N LEU A 90 -4.85 -15.76 -2.22
CA LEU A 90 -3.74 -15.81 -1.26
C LEU A 90 -3.67 -14.51 -0.45
N VAL A 91 -3.81 -13.38 -1.14
CA VAL A 91 -3.73 -12.08 -0.48
C VAL A 91 -4.80 -11.95 0.59
N ARG A 92 -6.03 -12.32 0.27
CA ARG A 92 -7.14 -12.17 1.20
C ARG A 92 -7.06 -13.11 2.38
N ALA A 93 -6.27 -14.16 2.26
CA ALA A 93 -6.10 -15.13 3.35
C ALA A 93 -5.10 -14.67 4.40
N GLN A 94 -4.43 -13.56 4.18
CA GLN A 94 -3.37 -13.12 5.08
C GLN A 94 -3.92 -12.18 6.15
N TYR A 95 -3.45 -12.37 7.38
CA TYR A 95 -3.86 -11.56 8.51
C TYR A 95 -2.65 -11.25 9.38
N GLY A 96 -2.67 -10.07 9.98
CA GLY A 96 -1.63 -9.68 10.92
C GLY A 96 -1.94 -10.15 12.33
N GLN A 97 -0.93 -10.17 13.15
CA GLN A 97 -1.11 -10.56 14.55
C GLN A 97 -1.89 -9.52 15.34
N LEU A 98 -1.71 -8.26 15.04
CA LEU A 98 -2.34 -7.17 15.77
C LEU A 98 -3.48 -6.54 15.00
N SER A 99 -3.33 -6.37 13.71
CA SER A 99 -4.33 -5.69 12.92
C SER A 99 -4.16 -6.06 11.45
N THR A 100 -5.24 -5.95 10.71
CA THR A 100 -5.23 -6.20 9.27
C THR A 100 -6.14 -5.18 8.62
N PHE A 101 -5.67 -4.58 7.54
CA PHE A 101 -6.51 -3.65 6.81
C PHE A 101 -6.10 -3.61 5.35
N ASP A 102 -7.00 -3.14 4.52
CA ASP A 102 -6.72 -2.93 3.10
C ASP A 102 -6.57 -1.45 2.82
N MET A 103 -5.63 -1.13 1.96
CA MET A 103 -5.42 0.25 1.53
C MET A 103 -5.40 0.28 0.02
N VAL A 104 -6.12 1.25 -0.55
CA VAL A 104 -6.08 1.48 -1.98
C VAL A 104 -5.65 2.92 -2.22
N VAL A 105 -4.61 3.09 -3.01
CA VAL A 105 -4.17 4.41 -3.45
C VAL A 105 -4.73 4.58 -4.85
N VAL A 106 -5.72 5.46 -4.97
CA VAL A 106 -6.46 5.61 -6.22
C VAL A 106 -5.74 6.54 -7.17
N THR A 107 -5.21 7.64 -6.65
CA THR A 107 -4.47 8.61 -7.46
C THR A 107 -3.26 9.10 -6.69
N ARG A 108 -2.33 9.71 -7.41
CA ARG A 108 -1.15 10.34 -6.82
C ARG A 108 -1.01 11.73 -7.41
N ARG A 109 -1.74 12.68 -6.84
CA ARG A 109 -1.71 14.08 -7.29
C ARG A 109 -0.94 14.91 -6.31
N TYR A 110 -0.29 15.96 -6.82
CA TYR A 110 0.41 16.95 -5.99
C TYR A 110 1.45 16.30 -5.09
N SER A 111 2.18 15.35 -5.65
CA SER A 111 3.23 14.62 -4.91
C SER A 111 2.71 13.90 -3.68
N SER A 112 1.45 13.52 -3.71
CA SER A 112 0.87 12.85 -2.56
C SER A 112 -0.10 11.77 -3.02
N TRP A 113 -0.65 11.02 -2.08
CA TRP A 113 -1.54 9.91 -2.37
C TRP A 113 -2.96 10.26 -1.98
N GLN A 114 -3.91 9.81 -2.79
CA GLN A 114 -5.32 9.90 -2.48
C GLN A 114 -5.91 8.50 -2.59
N GLY A 115 -6.73 8.12 -1.63
CA GLY A 115 -7.30 6.79 -1.64
C GLY A 115 -8.14 6.54 -0.41
N TRP A 116 -8.18 5.30 0.04
CA TRP A 116 -8.98 4.94 1.22
C TRP A 116 -8.39 3.73 1.91
N VAL A 117 -8.78 3.59 3.19
CA VAL A 117 -8.40 2.48 4.03
C VAL A 117 -9.67 1.76 4.48
N ASP A 118 -9.66 0.45 4.39
CA ASP A 118 -10.75 -0.40 4.88
C ASP A 118 -10.19 -1.22 6.04
N TRP A 119 -10.71 -0.97 7.23
CA TRP A 119 -10.21 -1.64 8.43
C TRP A 119 -10.66 -3.08 8.56
N LEU A 120 -11.54 -3.54 7.68
CA LEU A 120 -12.05 -4.92 7.64
C LEU A 120 -12.79 -5.32 8.92
N ASP A 121 -13.35 -4.32 9.60
CA ASP A 121 -14.10 -4.55 10.84
C ASP A 121 -15.57 -4.17 10.70
N GLY A 122 -16.01 -3.95 9.46
CA GLY A 122 -17.39 -3.57 9.21
C GLY A 122 -17.63 -2.08 9.20
N SER A 123 -16.62 -1.29 9.56
CA SER A 123 -16.77 0.16 9.51
C SER A 123 -16.67 0.67 8.09
N VAL A 124 -17.08 1.90 7.89
CA VAL A 124 -17.02 2.54 6.59
C VAL A 124 -15.56 2.80 6.21
N ARG A 125 -15.26 2.66 4.93
CA ARG A 125 -13.93 2.99 4.43
C ARG A 125 -13.58 4.41 4.80
N GLN A 126 -12.31 4.61 5.15
CA GLN A 126 -11.84 5.91 5.59
C GLN A 126 -10.99 6.53 4.49
N PRO A 127 -11.46 7.62 3.86
CA PRO A 127 -10.71 8.22 2.76
C PRO A 127 -9.56 9.08 3.27
N PHE A 128 -8.55 9.24 2.44
CA PHE A 128 -7.49 10.21 2.70
C PHE A 128 -7.15 10.93 1.40
N THR A 129 -6.77 12.18 1.52
CA THR A 129 -6.46 13.03 0.37
C THR A 129 -4.99 13.40 0.31
N GLY A 130 -4.19 12.90 1.24
CA GLY A 130 -2.76 13.14 1.25
C GLY A 130 -2.07 12.20 2.19
N VAL A 131 -0.77 12.07 2.02
CA VAL A 131 0.02 11.18 2.86
C VAL A 131 0.00 11.62 4.31
N LEU A 132 -0.03 12.92 4.57
CA LEU A 132 -0.08 13.39 5.95
C LEU A 132 -1.38 12.98 6.63
N GLU A 133 -2.48 13.08 5.92
CA GLU A 133 -3.74 12.61 6.47
C GLU A 133 -3.69 11.12 6.75
N LEU A 134 -3.10 10.37 5.82
CA LEU A 134 -2.95 8.93 6.00
C LEU A 134 -2.09 8.62 7.23
N LEU A 135 -1.02 9.39 7.44
CA LEU A 135 -0.19 9.20 8.62
C LEU A 135 -0.95 9.46 9.91
N HIS A 136 -1.83 10.46 9.91
CA HIS A 136 -2.69 10.71 11.05
C HIS A 136 -3.60 9.53 11.34
N ILE A 137 -4.20 8.99 10.30
CA ILE A 137 -5.08 7.83 10.43
C ILE A 137 -4.32 6.66 11.03
N MET A 138 -3.10 6.44 10.54
CA MET A 138 -2.27 5.36 11.05
C MET A 138 -1.85 5.58 12.49
N GLU A 139 -1.53 6.82 12.83
CA GLU A 139 -1.12 7.15 14.19
C GLU A 139 -2.25 6.88 15.18
N GLU A 140 -3.46 7.26 14.81
CA GLU A 140 -4.60 6.98 15.68
C GLU A 140 -4.83 5.48 15.84
N LYS A 141 -4.63 4.75 14.75
CA LYS A 141 -4.80 3.30 14.81
C LYS A 141 -3.75 2.68 15.73
N VAL A 142 -2.52 3.13 15.63
CA VAL A 142 -1.45 2.62 16.48
C VAL A 142 -1.78 2.87 17.95
N ARG A 143 -2.28 4.05 18.27
CA ARG A 143 -2.67 4.34 19.65
C ARG A 143 -3.74 3.39 20.15
N SER A 144 -4.65 3.01 19.27
CA SER A 144 -5.72 2.10 19.66
C SER A 144 -5.21 0.68 19.90
N LEU A 145 -4.05 0.36 19.39
CA LEU A 145 -3.46 -0.97 19.57
C LEU A 145 -2.59 -1.05 20.83
N GLU A 146 -2.21 0.08 21.39
CA GLU A 146 -1.36 0.11 22.59
C GLU A 146 -2.12 -0.24 23.86
#